data_ee81eed4de6cc289ac59611bb78f3986
#
_entry.id   ee81eed4de6cc289ac59611bb78f3986
#
_cell.length_a   1.000
_cell.length_b   1.000
_cell.length_c   1.000
_cell.angle_alpha   90.00
_cell.angle_beta   90.00
_cell.angle_gamma   90.00
#
_symmetry.space_group_name_H-M   'P 1'
#
loop_
_entity.id
_entity.type
_entity.pdbx_description
1 polymer ?
#
loop_
_entity_poly.entity_id
_entity_poly.type
_entity_poly.pdbx_seq_one_letter_code
_entity_poly.pdbx_strand_id
1 'polypeptide(L)'
;MSERQRTLLPGSDLLRPLRQGDLDCLCGLYSAINAVRLALYPRPLMPSDEAKLFAAGLKRLSRRWDLHYAVATGMSNAAMVDVARVIAKKASARSGLTIVTARAAKSLTREERDAWLAEQLASGNPVLAEFKVRAHFSVCCGFTAKRVVTFDTSGRLSTARTPTGRLIAFKNERV
;
A
#
# COMPACT_ATOMS: atom_id res chain seq x y z
N MET A 1 22.23 -6.91 21.88
CA MET A 1 20.89 -7.43 21.54
C MET A 1 20.62 -7.14 20.07
N SER A 2 20.51 -8.18 19.28
CA SER A 2 20.51 -8.14 17.80
C SER A 2 19.30 -7.37 17.23
N GLU A 3 19.56 -6.37 16.38
CA GLU A 3 18.58 -5.58 15.57
C GLU A 3 17.80 -6.43 14.55
N ARG A 4 17.92 -7.75 14.56
CA ARG A 4 17.62 -8.61 13.41
C ARG A 4 16.27 -9.32 13.43
N GLN A 5 15.47 -9.16 14.45
CA GLN A 5 14.16 -9.83 14.44
C GLN A 5 13.13 -8.93 13.77
N ARG A 6 12.98 -9.10 12.44
CA ARG A 6 11.92 -8.49 11.64
C ARG A 6 10.75 -9.45 11.58
N THR A 7 9.57 -8.98 11.95
CA THR A 7 8.32 -9.67 11.62
C THR A 7 7.82 -9.10 10.31
N LEU A 8 7.75 -9.92 9.27
CA LEU A 8 7.35 -9.52 7.92
C LEU A 8 6.10 -10.27 7.50
N LEU A 9 5.27 -9.62 6.68
CA LEU A 9 4.21 -10.31 5.94
C LEU A 9 4.83 -11.34 4.97
N PRO A 10 4.16 -12.49 4.75
CA PRO A 10 4.58 -13.45 3.75
C PRO A 10 4.78 -12.79 2.38
N GLY A 11 5.86 -13.13 1.71
CA GLY A 11 6.20 -12.60 0.39
C GLY A 11 6.92 -11.25 0.38
N SER A 12 7.02 -10.54 1.51
CA SER A 12 7.66 -9.21 1.55
C SER A 12 9.15 -9.26 1.22
N ASP A 13 9.82 -10.36 1.53
CA ASP A 13 11.23 -10.61 1.25
C ASP A 13 11.48 -11.30 -0.11
N LEU A 14 10.45 -11.89 -0.70
CA LEU A 14 10.52 -12.63 -1.95
C LEU A 14 10.08 -11.80 -3.16
N LEU A 15 9.08 -10.93 -2.98
CA LEU A 15 8.60 -10.04 -4.03
C LEU A 15 9.46 -8.78 -4.08
N ARG A 16 9.71 -8.28 -5.29
CA ARG A 16 10.28 -6.94 -5.45
C ARG A 16 9.16 -5.92 -5.55
N PRO A 17 9.20 -4.80 -4.79
CA PRO A 17 8.24 -3.72 -4.96
C PRO A 17 8.27 -3.18 -6.39
N LEU A 18 7.09 -2.83 -6.93
CA LEU A 18 7.03 -2.01 -8.14
C LEU A 18 7.68 -0.67 -7.86
N ARG A 19 8.58 -0.29 -8.74
CA ARG A 19 9.31 0.97 -8.62
C ARG A 19 8.56 2.08 -9.31
N GLN A 20 8.40 3.20 -8.61
CA GLN A 20 7.92 4.44 -9.20
C GLN A 20 8.96 4.97 -10.20
N GLY A 21 8.49 5.60 -11.29
CA GLY A 21 9.35 6.30 -12.23
C GLY A 21 9.98 7.57 -11.63
N ASP A 22 11.03 8.04 -12.24
CA ASP A 22 11.74 9.25 -11.79
C ASP A 22 11.00 10.54 -12.19
N LEU A 23 10.04 10.44 -13.12
CA LEU A 23 9.31 11.58 -13.72
C LEU A 23 7.87 11.73 -13.21
N ASP A 24 7.42 10.88 -12.27
CA ASP A 24 6.07 10.95 -11.74
C ASP A 24 6.05 10.95 -10.21
N CYS A 25 4.98 11.52 -9.64
CA CYS A 25 4.72 11.54 -8.21
C CYS A 25 3.61 10.57 -7.79
N LEU A 26 3.43 9.46 -8.52
CA LEU A 26 2.35 8.49 -8.31
C LEU A 26 2.68 7.40 -7.28
N CYS A 27 3.52 7.69 -6.28
CA CYS A 27 3.88 6.73 -5.22
C CYS A 27 2.67 6.04 -4.60
N GLY A 28 1.55 6.74 -4.45
CA GLY A 28 0.31 6.17 -3.93
C GLY A 28 -0.29 5.10 -4.84
N LEU A 29 -0.28 5.30 -6.16
CA LEU A 29 -0.79 4.31 -7.13
C LEU A 29 0.09 3.06 -7.14
N TYR A 30 1.41 3.22 -7.21
CA TYR A 30 2.36 2.11 -7.12
C TYR A 30 2.22 1.36 -5.78
N SER A 31 2.06 2.11 -4.67
CA SER A 31 1.85 1.51 -3.35
C SER A 31 0.54 0.73 -3.25
N ALA A 32 -0.56 1.20 -3.88
CA ALA A 32 -1.80 0.45 -3.90
C ALA A 32 -1.66 -0.90 -4.63
N ILE A 33 -0.93 -0.93 -5.74
CA ILE A 33 -0.66 -2.18 -6.48
C ILE A 33 0.28 -3.08 -5.67
N ASN A 34 1.31 -2.52 -5.06
CA ASN A 34 2.22 -3.25 -4.18
C ASN A 34 1.49 -3.87 -2.97
N ALA A 35 0.52 -3.18 -2.37
CA ALA A 35 -0.31 -3.73 -1.31
C ALA A 35 -1.14 -4.93 -1.79
N VAL A 36 -1.75 -4.84 -2.97
CA VAL A 36 -2.48 -5.96 -3.58
C VAL A 36 -1.55 -7.14 -3.84
N ARG A 37 -0.35 -6.93 -4.35
CA ARG A 37 0.63 -8.01 -4.60
C ARG A 37 0.96 -8.78 -3.33
N LEU A 38 1.16 -8.07 -2.22
CA LEU A 38 1.39 -8.71 -0.92
C LEU A 38 0.13 -9.43 -0.39
N ALA A 39 -1.06 -8.81 -0.51
CA ALA A 39 -2.32 -9.41 -0.08
C ALA A 39 -2.67 -10.69 -0.85
N LEU A 40 -2.22 -10.82 -2.08
CA LEU A 40 -2.46 -12.00 -2.93
C LEU A 40 -1.39 -13.09 -2.78
N TYR A 41 -0.28 -12.84 -2.11
CA TYR A 41 0.76 -13.85 -1.93
C TYR A 41 0.18 -15.13 -1.27
N PRO A 42 0.55 -16.36 -1.71
CA PRO A 42 1.55 -16.71 -2.72
C PRO A 42 1.06 -16.78 -4.18
N ARG A 43 -0.06 -16.18 -4.51
CA ARG A 43 -0.62 -16.15 -5.88
C ARG A 43 -0.38 -14.77 -6.51
N PRO A 44 0.84 -14.47 -7.01
CA PRO A 44 1.16 -13.16 -7.54
C PRO A 44 0.32 -12.84 -8.78
N LEU A 45 0.03 -11.58 -8.98
CA LEU A 45 -0.54 -11.09 -10.25
C LEU A 45 0.47 -11.28 -11.38
N MET A 46 -0.04 -11.54 -12.57
CA MET A 46 0.78 -11.50 -13.78
C MET A 46 1.15 -10.02 -14.10
N PRO A 47 2.32 -9.77 -14.70
CA PRO A 47 2.73 -8.41 -15.08
C PRO A 47 1.68 -7.69 -15.95
N SER A 48 0.99 -8.41 -16.83
CA SER A 48 -0.10 -7.86 -17.65
C SER A 48 -1.30 -7.40 -16.81
N ASP A 49 -1.57 -8.04 -15.67
CA ASP A 49 -2.65 -7.62 -14.78
C ASP A 49 -2.22 -6.45 -13.89
N GLU A 50 -0.97 -6.39 -13.47
CA GLU A 50 -0.40 -5.21 -12.80
C GLU A 50 -0.51 -3.96 -13.69
N ALA A 51 -0.18 -4.07 -14.98
CA ALA A 51 -0.35 -2.99 -15.96
C ALA A 51 -1.82 -2.55 -16.10
N LYS A 52 -2.78 -3.50 -16.08
CA LYS A 52 -4.22 -3.20 -16.12
C LYS A 52 -4.70 -2.53 -14.83
N LEU A 53 -4.15 -2.88 -13.67
CA LEU A 53 -4.42 -2.20 -12.40
C LEU A 53 -3.91 -0.75 -12.46
N PHE A 54 -2.69 -0.56 -12.95
CA PHE A 54 -2.10 0.78 -13.12
C PHE A 54 -2.97 1.65 -14.04
N ALA A 55 -3.34 1.14 -15.21
CA ALA A 55 -4.22 1.83 -16.14
C ALA A 55 -5.60 2.16 -15.52
N ALA A 56 -6.17 1.26 -14.70
CA ALA A 56 -7.42 1.51 -14.01
C ALA A 56 -7.30 2.64 -12.99
N GLY A 57 -6.19 2.71 -12.26
CA GLY A 57 -5.88 3.80 -11.33
C GLY A 57 -5.73 5.14 -12.04
N LEU A 58 -4.97 5.20 -13.14
CA LEU A 58 -4.85 6.40 -13.98
C LEU A 58 -6.20 6.87 -14.53
N LYS A 59 -7.00 5.92 -15.05
CA LYS A 59 -8.36 6.23 -15.55
C LYS A 59 -9.26 6.77 -14.44
N ARG A 60 -9.12 6.30 -13.20
CA ARG A 60 -9.86 6.84 -12.07
C ARG A 60 -9.41 8.25 -11.73
N LEU A 61 -8.11 8.49 -11.70
CA LEU A 61 -7.55 9.83 -11.47
C LEU A 61 -8.03 10.82 -12.53
N SER A 62 -7.92 10.48 -13.82
CA SER A 62 -8.35 11.37 -14.92
C SER A 62 -9.84 11.70 -14.94
N ARG A 63 -10.69 10.82 -14.40
CA ARG A 63 -12.15 11.02 -14.39
C ARG A 63 -12.67 11.83 -13.21
N ARG A 64 -11.96 11.84 -12.09
CA ARG A 64 -12.48 12.38 -10.84
C ARG A 64 -11.54 13.35 -10.14
N TRP A 65 -10.30 13.38 -10.56
CA TRP A 65 -9.21 14.18 -9.99
C TRP A 65 -8.39 14.79 -11.10
N ASP A 66 -7.59 15.79 -10.80
CA ASP A 66 -6.63 16.33 -11.76
C ASP A 66 -5.44 15.37 -11.90
N LEU A 67 -5.42 14.63 -13.02
CA LEU A 67 -4.34 13.68 -13.30
C LEU A 67 -2.99 14.39 -13.49
N HIS A 68 -2.97 15.53 -14.17
CA HIS A 68 -1.71 16.26 -14.41
C HIS A 68 -1.11 16.74 -13.10
N TYR A 69 -1.96 17.29 -12.22
CA TYR A 69 -1.54 17.68 -10.89
C TYR A 69 -1.03 16.47 -10.08
N ALA A 70 -1.76 15.35 -10.10
CA ALA A 70 -1.36 14.14 -9.36
C ALA A 70 -0.02 13.57 -9.85
N VAL A 71 0.25 13.61 -11.17
CA VAL A 71 1.54 13.18 -11.75
C VAL A 71 2.67 14.10 -11.35
N ALA A 72 2.43 15.41 -11.31
CA ALA A 72 3.45 16.42 -11.03
C ALA A 72 3.75 16.61 -9.53
N THR A 73 2.75 16.48 -8.66
CA THR A 73 2.85 16.87 -7.24
C THR A 73 2.44 15.78 -6.25
N GLY A 74 1.89 14.66 -6.74
CA GLY A 74 1.38 13.57 -5.92
C GLY A 74 -0.13 13.61 -5.70
N MET A 75 -0.64 12.55 -5.10
CA MET A 75 -2.07 12.35 -4.89
C MET A 75 -2.50 12.85 -3.51
N SER A 76 -3.68 13.49 -3.45
CA SER A 76 -4.33 13.78 -2.18
C SER A 76 -4.77 12.50 -1.47
N ASN A 77 -4.99 12.58 -0.16
CA ASN A 77 -5.51 11.46 0.64
C ASN A 77 -6.89 10.96 0.16
N ALA A 78 -7.73 11.87 -0.34
CA ALA A 78 -9.04 11.49 -0.88
C ALA A 78 -8.90 10.74 -2.21
N ALA A 79 -8.01 11.20 -3.10
CA ALA A 79 -7.68 10.51 -4.34
C ALA A 79 -7.08 9.13 -4.07
N MET A 80 -6.17 9.02 -3.08
CA MET A 80 -5.54 7.77 -2.68
C MET A 80 -6.57 6.73 -2.20
N VAL A 81 -7.50 7.12 -1.33
CA VAL A 81 -8.58 6.22 -0.86
C VAL A 81 -9.44 5.72 -2.02
N ASP A 82 -9.76 6.60 -2.95
CA ASP A 82 -10.58 6.29 -4.12
C ASP A 82 -9.86 5.32 -5.07
N VAL A 83 -8.60 5.60 -5.35
CA VAL A 83 -7.73 4.73 -6.17
C VAL A 83 -7.54 3.36 -5.51
N ALA A 84 -7.24 3.31 -4.21
CA ALA A 84 -7.06 2.05 -3.48
C ALA A 84 -8.28 1.11 -3.62
N ARG A 85 -9.50 1.67 -3.54
CA ARG A 85 -10.74 0.90 -3.73
C ARG A 85 -10.88 0.36 -5.14
N VAL A 86 -10.56 1.18 -6.15
CA VAL A 86 -10.63 0.75 -7.56
C VAL A 86 -9.62 -0.35 -7.84
N ILE A 87 -8.39 -0.22 -7.32
CA ILE A 87 -7.33 -1.23 -7.46
C ILE A 87 -7.74 -2.54 -6.79
N ALA A 88 -8.24 -2.50 -5.53
CA ALA A 88 -8.72 -3.69 -4.83
C ALA A 88 -9.85 -4.41 -5.60
N LYS A 89 -10.87 -3.67 -6.04
CA LYS A 89 -11.97 -4.23 -6.83
C LYS A 89 -11.50 -4.86 -8.14
N LYS A 90 -10.58 -4.22 -8.85
CA LYS A 90 -10.04 -4.76 -10.11
C LYS A 90 -9.15 -5.98 -9.86
N ALA A 91 -8.37 -5.98 -8.78
CA ALA A 91 -7.57 -7.13 -8.38
C ALA A 91 -8.44 -8.33 -8.03
N SER A 92 -9.54 -8.13 -7.32
CA SER A 92 -10.53 -9.19 -7.04
C SER A 92 -11.04 -9.83 -8.32
N ALA A 93 -11.45 -9.03 -9.28
CA ALA A 93 -11.96 -9.52 -10.58
C ALA A 93 -10.90 -10.26 -11.42
N ARG A 94 -9.61 -10.06 -11.14
CA ARG A 94 -8.50 -10.69 -11.86
C ARG A 94 -7.97 -11.95 -11.18
N SER A 95 -7.92 -11.95 -9.86
CA SER A 95 -7.37 -13.05 -9.07
C SER A 95 -8.39 -14.14 -8.73
N GLY A 96 -9.68 -13.84 -8.86
CA GLY A 96 -10.74 -14.70 -8.34
C GLY A 96 -10.84 -14.71 -6.81
N LEU A 97 -10.08 -13.84 -6.12
CA LEU A 97 -10.10 -13.68 -4.67
C LEU A 97 -10.74 -12.34 -4.30
N THR A 98 -11.42 -12.27 -3.17
CA THR A 98 -12.05 -11.04 -2.71
C THR A 98 -11.04 -10.17 -1.98
N ILE A 99 -10.63 -9.05 -2.58
CA ILE A 99 -9.78 -8.04 -1.94
C ILE A 99 -10.65 -6.85 -1.55
N VAL A 100 -10.70 -6.55 -0.25
CA VAL A 100 -11.39 -5.38 0.29
C VAL A 100 -10.41 -4.41 0.95
N THR A 101 -10.82 -3.15 1.07
CA THR A 101 -10.03 -2.14 1.76
C THR A 101 -10.71 -1.73 3.07
N ALA A 102 -9.96 -1.73 4.18
CA ALA A 102 -10.38 -1.15 5.45
C ALA A 102 -9.53 0.09 5.76
N ARG A 103 -10.13 1.09 6.41
CA ARG A 103 -9.45 2.34 6.76
C ARG A 103 -9.41 2.54 8.26
N ALA A 104 -8.27 2.96 8.78
CA ALA A 104 -8.21 3.50 10.13
C ALA A 104 -9.08 4.77 10.25
N ALA A 105 -9.75 4.93 11.38
CA ALA A 105 -10.50 6.15 11.67
C ALA A 105 -9.57 7.37 11.69
N LYS A 106 -10.11 8.54 11.33
CA LYS A 106 -9.32 9.79 11.30
C LYS A 106 -8.94 10.30 12.69
N SER A 107 -9.79 10.02 13.67
CA SER A 107 -9.72 10.52 15.05
C SER A 107 -8.83 9.68 15.97
N LEU A 108 -8.16 8.62 15.46
CA LEU A 108 -7.31 7.77 16.29
C LEU A 108 -6.14 8.57 16.86
N THR A 109 -5.87 8.38 18.14
CA THR A 109 -4.61 8.77 18.77
C THR A 109 -3.43 8.05 18.12
N ARG A 110 -2.22 8.41 18.48
CA ARG A 110 -1.02 7.74 17.97
C ARG A 110 -1.00 6.27 18.39
N GLU A 111 -1.28 6.00 19.65
CA GLU A 111 -1.28 4.65 20.25
C GLU A 111 -2.33 3.75 19.60
N GLU A 112 -3.54 4.25 19.42
CA GLU A 112 -4.63 3.53 18.72
C GLU A 112 -4.28 3.25 17.26
N ARG A 113 -3.61 4.18 16.59
CA ARG A 113 -3.14 4.01 15.21
C ARG A 113 -2.06 2.94 15.12
N ASP A 114 -1.10 2.96 16.06
CA ASP A 114 -0.03 1.97 16.12
C ASP A 114 -0.60 0.58 16.42
N ALA A 115 -1.57 0.48 17.33
CA ALA A 115 -2.30 -0.75 17.64
C ALA A 115 -3.08 -1.27 16.42
N TRP A 116 -3.83 -0.40 15.74
CA TRP A 116 -4.57 -0.77 14.53
C TRP A 116 -3.63 -1.27 13.42
N LEU A 117 -2.50 -0.59 13.20
CA LEU A 117 -1.49 -1.02 12.22
C LEU A 117 -0.91 -2.39 12.57
N ALA A 118 -0.58 -2.61 13.85
CA ALA A 118 -0.06 -3.88 14.34
C ALA A 118 -1.08 -5.01 14.15
N GLU A 119 -2.34 -4.78 14.47
CA GLU A 119 -3.45 -5.73 14.27
C GLU A 119 -3.59 -6.13 12.79
N GLN A 120 -3.60 -5.14 11.86
CA GLN A 120 -3.72 -5.44 10.45
C GLN A 120 -2.55 -6.28 9.94
N LEU A 121 -1.32 -5.93 10.31
CA LEU A 121 -0.13 -6.70 9.91
C LEU A 121 -0.10 -8.10 10.54
N ALA A 122 -0.50 -8.26 11.81
CA ALA A 122 -0.62 -9.56 12.46
C ALA A 122 -1.68 -10.45 11.78
N SER A 123 -2.73 -9.84 11.23
CA SER A 123 -3.78 -10.51 10.44
C SER A 123 -3.35 -10.81 8.99
N GLY A 124 -2.11 -10.53 8.60
CA GLY A 124 -1.62 -10.77 7.25
C GLY A 124 -2.00 -9.69 6.23
N ASN A 125 -2.54 -8.56 6.67
CA ASN A 125 -3.03 -7.51 5.80
C ASN A 125 -1.95 -6.44 5.57
N PRO A 126 -1.44 -6.22 4.35
CA PRO A 126 -0.56 -5.11 4.04
C PRO A 126 -1.31 -3.77 4.19
N VAL A 127 -0.63 -2.76 4.71
CA VAL A 127 -1.22 -1.45 4.98
C VAL A 127 -0.54 -0.36 4.15
N LEU A 128 -1.27 0.20 3.19
CA LEU A 128 -0.87 1.43 2.51
C LEU A 128 -0.90 2.58 3.52
N ALA A 129 0.19 3.30 3.63
CA ALA A 129 0.37 4.34 4.62
C ALA A 129 0.94 5.64 4.02
N GLU A 130 0.45 6.77 4.52
CA GLU A 130 1.01 8.09 4.24
C GLU A 130 2.08 8.45 5.28
N PHE A 131 3.26 8.77 4.80
CA PHE A 131 4.40 9.25 5.57
C PHE A 131 4.53 10.78 5.38
N LYS A 132 3.82 11.55 6.21
CA LYS A 132 3.69 13.03 6.05
C LYS A 132 5.03 13.76 5.94
N VAL A 133 6.04 13.34 6.72
CA VAL A 133 7.36 13.97 6.72
C VAL A 133 8.03 13.93 5.34
N ARG A 134 7.66 12.96 4.51
CA ARG A 134 8.21 12.78 3.15
C ARG A 134 7.19 13.05 2.06
N ALA A 135 5.95 13.44 2.41
CA ALA A 135 4.82 13.52 1.46
C ALA A 135 4.74 12.27 0.57
N HIS A 136 4.93 11.08 1.16
CA HIS A 136 5.15 9.82 0.45
C HIS A 136 4.18 8.74 0.91
N PHE A 137 3.68 7.96 -0.05
CA PHE A 137 2.92 6.75 0.22
C PHE A 137 3.81 5.52 0.06
N SER A 138 3.71 4.59 1.00
CA SER A 138 4.38 3.30 0.95
C SER A 138 3.53 2.22 1.61
N VAL A 139 3.90 0.95 1.49
CA VAL A 139 3.17 -0.17 2.10
C VAL A 139 3.91 -0.64 3.34
N CYS A 140 3.26 -0.56 4.51
CA CYS A 140 3.74 -1.23 5.70
C CYS A 140 3.54 -2.75 5.55
N CYS A 141 4.60 -3.51 5.74
CA CYS A 141 4.62 -4.96 5.57
C CYS A 141 5.26 -5.70 6.76
N GLY A 142 5.58 -5.00 7.84
CA GLY A 142 6.14 -5.62 9.03
C GLY A 142 6.71 -4.63 10.03
N PHE A 143 7.36 -5.16 11.06
CA PHE A 143 7.98 -4.40 12.13
C PHE A 143 9.40 -4.88 12.44
N THR A 144 10.20 -3.95 12.94
CA THR A 144 11.35 -4.20 13.79
C THR A 144 11.00 -3.76 15.23
N ALA A 145 11.87 -3.95 16.18
CA ALA A 145 11.65 -3.50 17.56
C ALA A 145 11.28 -2.00 17.69
N LYS A 146 11.69 -1.15 16.74
CA LYS A 146 11.55 0.31 16.84
C LYS A 146 10.96 0.99 15.59
N ARG A 147 10.75 0.26 14.50
CA ARG A 147 10.37 0.85 13.21
C ARG A 147 9.41 -0.04 12.44
N VAL A 148 8.64 0.57 11.58
CA VAL A 148 7.84 -0.12 10.57
C VAL A 148 8.75 -0.51 9.40
N VAL A 149 8.57 -1.72 8.88
CA VAL A 149 9.19 -2.15 7.62
C VAL A 149 8.22 -1.81 6.49
N THR A 150 8.75 -1.18 5.44
CA THR A 150 7.97 -0.77 4.27
C THR A 150 8.43 -1.50 3.01
N PHE A 151 7.45 -1.90 2.21
CA PHE A 151 7.60 -2.41 0.86
C PHE A 151 7.48 -1.20 -0.08
N ASP A 152 8.62 -0.55 -0.31
CA ASP A 152 8.68 0.82 -0.80
C ASP A 152 8.76 0.92 -2.31
N THR A 153 8.15 1.97 -2.87
CA THR A 153 8.18 2.27 -4.31
C THR A 153 9.58 2.68 -4.83
N SER A 154 10.57 2.78 -3.97
CA SER A 154 11.98 2.83 -4.38
C SER A 154 12.53 1.48 -4.87
N GLY A 155 11.70 0.43 -4.87
CA GLY A 155 12.05 -0.90 -5.35
C GLY A 155 12.73 -1.80 -4.33
N ARG A 156 12.66 -1.47 -3.03
CA ARG A 156 13.30 -2.24 -1.94
C ARG A 156 12.50 -2.20 -0.63
N LEU A 157 12.80 -3.13 0.26
CA LEU A 157 12.38 -3.00 1.65
C LEU A 157 13.16 -1.87 2.32
N SER A 158 12.48 -1.03 3.06
CA SER A 158 13.09 0.02 3.88
C SER A 158 12.46 0.05 5.28
N THR A 159 13.01 0.87 6.18
CA THR A 159 12.43 1.06 7.51
C THR A 159 12.10 2.53 7.72
N ALA A 160 10.96 2.79 8.34
CA ALA A 160 10.48 4.13 8.65
C ALA A 160 9.98 4.23 10.08
N ARG A 161 9.81 5.46 10.58
CA ARG A 161 9.01 5.71 11.79
C ARG A 161 7.55 5.35 11.49
N THR A 162 6.76 5.09 12.52
CA THR A 162 5.32 4.88 12.35
C THR A 162 4.68 6.00 11.53
N PRO A 163 3.85 5.66 10.53
CA PRO A 163 3.20 6.65 9.69
C PRO A 163 2.20 7.49 10.50
N THR A 164 2.16 8.78 10.23
CA THR A 164 1.27 9.73 10.90
C THR A 164 0.06 10.14 10.06
N GLY A 165 0.04 9.73 8.82
CA GLY A 165 -1.01 10.04 7.86
C GLY A 165 -2.09 8.96 7.74
N ARG A 166 -2.69 8.88 6.56
CA ARG A 166 -3.75 7.93 6.25
C ARG A 166 -3.24 6.48 6.24
N LEU A 167 -4.06 5.56 6.79
CA LEU A 167 -3.81 4.11 6.76
C LEU A 167 -4.96 3.40 6.05
N ILE A 168 -4.63 2.49 5.12
CA ILE A 168 -5.59 1.67 4.36
C ILE A 168 -5.07 0.24 4.31
N ALA A 169 -5.71 -0.69 5.00
CA ALA A 169 -5.40 -2.11 4.91
C ALA A 169 -6.04 -2.74 3.67
N PHE A 170 -5.33 -3.68 3.04
CA PHE A 170 -5.85 -4.54 1.97
C PHE A 170 -6.05 -5.94 2.54
N LYS A 171 -7.29 -6.37 2.64
CA LYS A 171 -7.67 -7.66 3.21
C LYS A 171 -8.02 -8.62 2.09
N ASN A 172 -7.46 -9.82 2.14
CA ASN A 172 -7.87 -10.93 1.30
C ASN A 172 -8.91 -11.74 2.09
N GLU A 173 -10.18 -11.55 1.76
CA GLU A 173 -11.27 -12.34 2.34
C GLU A 173 -11.31 -13.68 1.60
N ARG A 174 -10.78 -14.71 2.25
CA ARG A 174 -10.96 -16.08 1.78
C ARG A 174 -12.41 -16.46 2.02
N VAL A 175 -13.13 -16.72 0.94
CA VAL A 175 -14.47 -17.35 0.99
C VAL A 175 -14.34 -18.80 1.44
#